data_73fc2017071ef2155d5af61fba8084d6
#
_entry.id   73fc2017071ef2155d5af61fba8084d6
#
_cell.length_a   1.000
_cell.length_b   1.000
_cell.length_c   1.000
_cell.angle_alpha   90.00
_cell.angle_beta   90.00
_cell.angle_gamma   90.00
#
_symmetry.space_group_name_H-M   'P 1'
#
loop_
_entity.id
_entity.type
_entity.pdbx_description
1 polymer ?
#
loop_
_entity_poly.entity_id
_entity_poly.type
_entity_poly.pdbx_seq_one_letter_code
_entity_poly.pdbx_strand_id
1 'polypeptide(L)'
;MAVLAAMMTATLSLLSLVPGLAGDGNAAGARDTESIITSVTPDLPSRVRVDIVGFDSFLRVRSDGVKVEVSGYESEPYIRIEADGTVWVNDRSITRAMNESRYGNSSEAADESKFSTTETEWQKVGTDGTAMWHDHRSHWMSPKPPAIIDARGKIQDWVVPITVNGVATDLRGEMYLRERAGAWWWVFGLLAVIAIALVSLRPQSIVDLALFIVGSLALSTGAWQMIGLPSAARPAPLLFGFGAVAAIAAMVSVFLRSRRSDSVAAPAFVAGAGLSLVIGAWLARIYVQAAYIPGADDVEWIVRILVPVMLAAGIVGVIDGVRRTAFPPTTVS
;
A
#
# COMPACT_ATOMS: atom_id res chain seq x y z
N MET A 1 20.79 -25.93 -5.18
CA MET A 1 20.58 -25.07 -6.37
C MET A 1 19.10 -25.07 -6.79
N ALA A 2 18.44 -26.23 -7.04
CA ALA A 2 17.04 -26.30 -7.48
C ALA A 2 16.03 -25.66 -6.49
N VAL A 3 16.18 -25.89 -5.18
CA VAL A 3 15.30 -25.31 -4.15
C VAL A 3 15.43 -23.78 -4.10
N LEU A 4 16.66 -23.24 -4.18
CA LEU A 4 16.90 -21.79 -4.21
C LEU A 4 16.28 -21.17 -5.48
N ALA A 5 16.47 -21.82 -6.63
CA ALA A 5 15.87 -21.40 -7.88
C ALA A 5 14.33 -21.44 -7.81
N ALA A 6 13.73 -22.50 -7.27
CA ALA A 6 12.28 -22.61 -7.07
C ALA A 6 11.74 -21.52 -6.13
N MET A 7 12.46 -21.19 -5.05
CA MET A 7 12.07 -20.10 -4.13
C MET A 7 12.24 -18.72 -4.77
N MET A 8 13.32 -18.48 -5.55
CA MET A 8 13.44 -17.27 -6.35
C MET A 8 12.32 -17.12 -7.37
N THR A 9 11.96 -18.22 -8.04
CA THR A 9 10.84 -18.23 -9.00
C THR A 9 9.51 -17.97 -8.29
N ALA A 10 9.25 -18.58 -7.14
CA ALA A 10 8.06 -18.31 -6.34
C ALA A 10 7.99 -16.85 -5.85
N THR A 11 9.14 -16.29 -5.42
CA THR A 11 9.22 -14.89 -4.98
C THR A 11 9.03 -13.93 -6.16
N LEU A 12 9.59 -14.24 -7.32
CA LEU A 12 9.39 -13.48 -8.56
C LEU A 12 7.96 -13.61 -9.10
N SER A 13 7.35 -14.78 -8.98
CA SER A 13 5.93 -14.99 -9.34
C SER A 13 4.98 -14.25 -8.41
N LEU A 14 5.30 -14.12 -7.13
CA LEU A 14 4.57 -13.24 -6.20
C LEU A 14 4.69 -11.76 -6.61
N LEU A 15 5.85 -11.33 -7.11
CA LEU A 15 6.06 -9.98 -7.64
C LEU A 15 5.19 -9.71 -8.88
N SER A 16 5.00 -10.71 -9.75
CA SER A 16 4.16 -10.58 -10.95
C SER A 16 2.65 -10.67 -10.66
N LEU A 17 2.26 -11.28 -9.52
CA LEU A 17 0.87 -11.38 -9.08
C LEU A 17 0.39 -10.15 -8.29
N VAL A 18 1.29 -9.17 -8.02
CA VAL A 18 0.94 -7.93 -7.33
C VAL A 18 0.66 -6.84 -8.38
N PRO A 19 -0.60 -6.59 -8.76
CA PRO A 19 -0.95 -5.41 -9.52
C PRO A 19 -0.51 -4.19 -8.70
N GLY A 20 0.21 -3.25 -9.31
CA GLY A 20 0.60 -2.02 -8.61
C GLY A 20 2.06 -1.93 -8.15
N LEU A 21 2.93 -2.93 -8.38
CA LEU A 21 4.38 -2.71 -8.30
C LEU A 21 4.88 -1.72 -9.35
N ALA A 22 4.10 -1.50 -10.41
CA ALA A 22 4.36 -0.54 -11.47
C ALA A 22 3.77 0.86 -11.20
N GLY A 23 3.27 1.14 -9.99
CA GLY A 23 2.83 2.49 -9.63
C GLY A 23 1.51 2.92 -10.29
N ASP A 24 0.66 1.98 -10.65
CA ASP A 24 -0.68 2.29 -11.16
C ASP A 24 -1.49 2.94 -10.04
N GLY A 25 -1.89 4.19 -10.27
CA GLY A 25 -2.41 5.14 -9.31
C GLY A 25 -3.68 4.77 -8.54
N ASN A 26 -4.13 3.53 -8.59
CA ASN A 26 -5.41 3.06 -8.08
C ASN A 26 -5.37 2.51 -6.65
N ALA A 27 -4.28 2.68 -5.91
CA ALA A 27 -4.18 2.27 -4.52
C ALA A 27 -3.67 3.39 -3.61
N ALA A 28 -4.05 3.36 -2.34
CA ALA A 28 -3.43 4.24 -1.35
C ALA A 28 -1.94 3.86 -1.21
N GLY A 29 -1.04 4.78 -1.53
CA GLY A 29 0.41 4.61 -1.38
C GLY A 29 0.95 5.39 -0.19
N ALA A 30 2.19 5.10 0.24
CA ALA A 30 2.90 5.96 1.18
C ALA A 30 3.14 7.34 0.55
N ARG A 31 2.91 8.41 1.33
CA ARG A 31 2.96 9.78 0.82
C ARG A 31 3.18 10.82 1.90
N ASP A 32 3.47 12.04 1.45
CA ASP A 32 3.72 13.17 2.33
C ASP A 32 2.68 14.29 2.11
N THR A 33 1.73 14.12 1.18
CA THR A 33 0.65 15.08 0.92
C THR A 33 -0.67 14.61 1.54
N GLU A 34 -1.34 15.51 2.24
CA GLU A 34 -2.62 15.26 2.91
C GLU A 34 -3.67 16.26 2.42
N SER A 35 -4.85 15.77 2.11
CA SER A 35 -6.04 16.58 1.83
C SER A 35 -7.01 16.54 2.99
N ILE A 36 -7.54 17.70 3.36
CA ILE A 36 -8.50 17.87 4.43
C ILE A 36 -9.73 18.60 3.89
N ILE A 37 -10.92 18.10 4.15
CA ILE A 37 -12.17 18.81 3.88
C ILE A 37 -12.33 19.86 4.97
N THR A 38 -12.43 21.12 4.58
CA THR A 38 -12.53 22.26 5.52
C THR A 38 -13.96 22.77 5.66
N SER A 39 -14.75 22.66 4.61
CA SER A 39 -16.17 23.07 4.65
C SER A 39 -16.98 22.38 3.55
N VAL A 40 -18.27 22.29 3.79
CA VAL A 40 -19.26 21.83 2.82
C VAL A 40 -20.41 22.84 2.81
N THR A 41 -20.77 23.35 1.64
CA THR A 41 -21.77 24.41 1.54
C THR A 41 -22.74 24.16 0.38
N PRO A 42 -24.07 24.08 0.66
CA PRO A 42 -24.70 24.02 1.97
C PRO A 42 -24.39 22.74 2.75
N ASP A 43 -24.76 22.68 4.03
CA ASP A 43 -24.56 21.51 4.88
C ASP A 43 -25.21 20.25 4.27
N LEU A 44 -24.50 19.12 4.42
CA LEU A 44 -25.02 17.83 3.96
C LEU A 44 -26.14 17.31 4.86
N PRO A 45 -27.13 16.62 4.29
CA PRO A 45 -28.04 15.79 5.08
C PRO A 45 -27.27 14.77 5.92
N SER A 46 -27.74 14.46 7.12
CA SER A 46 -27.06 13.52 8.05
C SER A 46 -26.82 12.11 7.47
N ARG A 47 -27.54 11.77 6.40
CA ARG A 47 -27.44 10.50 5.67
C ARG A 47 -26.40 10.52 4.54
N VAL A 48 -25.75 11.66 4.29
CA VAL A 48 -24.64 11.80 3.33
C VAL A 48 -23.37 12.13 4.10
N ARG A 49 -22.32 11.38 3.82
CA ARG A 49 -21.00 11.60 4.43
C ARG A 49 -19.93 11.66 3.36
N VAL A 50 -18.99 12.56 3.55
CA VAL A 50 -17.84 12.75 2.66
C VAL A 50 -16.57 12.70 3.49
N ASP A 51 -15.58 11.97 3.02
CA ASP A 51 -14.27 11.88 3.66
C ASP A 51 -13.15 11.63 2.63
N ILE A 52 -11.92 11.91 3.04
CA ILE A 52 -10.72 11.57 2.28
C ILE A 52 -10.20 10.23 2.80
N VAL A 53 -9.89 9.31 1.90
CA VAL A 53 -9.32 8.00 2.20
C VAL A 53 -7.88 7.95 1.71
N GLY A 54 -6.97 7.50 2.58
CA GLY A 54 -5.56 7.32 2.21
C GLY A 54 -4.80 8.63 2.05
N PHE A 55 -5.00 9.55 2.99
CA PHE A 55 -4.33 10.84 3.13
C PHE A 55 -4.72 11.87 2.06
N ASP A 56 -4.48 11.61 0.80
CA ASP A 56 -4.96 12.39 -0.34
C ASP A 56 -5.35 11.48 -1.53
N SER A 57 -5.51 10.17 -1.27
CA SER A 57 -5.65 9.21 -2.38
C SER A 57 -7.01 9.26 -3.04
N PHE A 58 -8.05 9.31 -2.23
CA PHE A 58 -9.41 9.19 -2.73
C PHE A 58 -10.35 10.14 -2.01
N LEU A 59 -11.24 10.75 -2.76
CA LEU A 59 -12.46 11.33 -2.22
C LEU A 59 -13.52 10.23 -2.16
N ARG A 60 -14.22 10.11 -1.03
CA ARG A 60 -15.29 9.13 -0.84
C ARG A 60 -16.58 9.81 -0.43
N VAL A 61 -17.67 9.45 -1.08
CA VAL A 61 -19.02 9.81 -0.71
C VAL A 61 -19.80 8.57 -0.34
N ARG A 62 -20.48 8.61 0.79
CA ARG A 62 -21.43 7.59 1.24
C ARG A 62 -22.79 8.20 1.40
N SER A 63 -23.80 7.62 0.77
CA SER A 63 -25.17 8.09 0.80
C SER A 63 -26.12 6.97 1.16
N ASP A 64 -26.98 7.19 2.13
CA ASP A 64 -28.04 6.30 2.54
C ASP A 64 -29.40 6.92 2.18
N GLY A 65 -30.00 6.46 1.09
CA GLY A 65 -31.33 6.89 0.65
C GLY A 65 -31.41 8.33 0.11
N VAL A 66 -30.27 8.92 -0.27
CA VAL A 66 -30.19 10.28 -0.81
C VAL A 66 -29.50 10.23 -2.17
N LYS A 67 -30.07 10.85 -3.20
CA LYS A 67 -29.40 10.94 -4.50
C LYS A 67 -28.24 11.90 -4.44
N VAL A 68 -27.06 11.46 -4.92
CA VAL A 68 -25.85 12.30 -5.06
C VAL A 68 -25.32 12.19 -6.48
N GLU A 69 -24.94 13.32 -7.06
CA GLU A 69 -24.33 13.41 -8.38
C GLU A 69 -23.01 14.19 -8.26
N VAL A 70 -21.95 13.69 -8.90
CA VAL A 70 -20.63 14.31 -8.93
C VAL A 70 -20.36 14.78 -10.35
N SER A 71 -20.03 16.05 -10.50
CA SER A 71 -19.61 16.63 -11.77
C SER A 71 -18.12 16.38 -12.03
N GLY A 72 -17.80 16.07 -13.27
CA GLY A 72 -16.42 15.96 -13.73
C GLY A 72 -15.70 17.31 -13.89
N TYR A 73 -14.51 17.29 -14.47
CA TYR A 73 -13.64 18.46 -14.62
C TYR A 73 -14.17 19.48 -15.62
N GLU A 74 -14.93 19.04 -16.61
CA GLU A 74 -15.60 19.87 -17.60
C GLU A 74 -17.10 20.08 -17.28
N SER A 75 -17.47 19.86 -16.03
CA SER A 75 -18.87 19.92 -15.54
C SER A 75 -19.79 18.85 -16.15
N GLU A 76 -19.23 17.85 -16.81
CA GLU A 76 -19.97 16.70 -17.32
C GLU A 76 -20.47 15.79 -16.19
N PRO A 77 -21.57 15.02 -16.39
CA PRO A 77 -22.02 14.01 -15.45
C PRO A 77 -20.93 12.93 -15.30
N TYR A 78 -20.42 12.69 -14.07
CA TYR A 78 -19.34 11.73 -13.83
C TYR A 78 -19.77 10.54 -12.98
N ILE A 79 -20.21 10.77 -11.74
CA ILE A 79 -20.67 9.72 -10.83
C ILE A 79 -22.09 10.03 -10.37
N ARG A 80 -22.92 8.99 -10.19
CA ARG A 80 -24.26 9.10 -9.64
C ARG A 80 -24.50 8.00 -8.63
N ILE A 81 -24.94 8.38 -7.43
CA ILE A 81 -25.44 7.50 -6.39
C ILE A 81 -26.94 7.70 -6.33
N GLU A 82 -27.71 6.66 -6.62
CA GLU A 82 -29.17 6.72 -6.53
C GLU A 82 -29.63 6.50 -5.09
N ALA A 83 -30.89 6.88 -4.80
CA ALA A 83 -31.48 6.72 -3.47
C ALA A 83 -31.59 5.24 -3.02
N ASP A 84 -31.60 4.30 -3.94
CA ASP A 84 -31.59 2.86 -3.64
C ASP A 84 -30.18 2.30 -3.33
N GLY A 85 -29.16 3.16 -3.33
CA GLY A 85 -27.76 2.80 -3.12
C GLY A 85 -27.04 2.34 -4.39
N THR A 86 -27.68 2.30 -5.54
CA THR A 86 -27.01 1.96 -6.80
C THR A 86 -26.04 3.06 -7.19
N VAL A 87 -24.79 2.69 -7.49
CA VAL A 87 -23.71 3.59 -7.91
C VAL A 87 -23.41 3.39 -9.39
N TRP A 88 -23.36 4.49 -10.12
CA TRP A 88 -23.11 4.53 -11.54
C TRP A 88 -21.93 5.45 -11.85
N VAL A 89 -21.13 5.08 -12.82
CA VAL A 89 -20.05 5.90 -13.41
C VAL A 89 -20.35 6.09 -14.89
N ASN A 90 -20.15 7.30 -15.39
CA ASN A 90 -20.37 7.61 -16.80
C ASN A 90 -19.10 7.29 -17.61
N ASP A 91 -19.17 6.31 -18.50
CA ASP A 91 -18.06 5.89 -19.36
C ASP A 91 -17.69 6.94 -20.41
N ARG A 92 -18.60 7.91 -20.69
CA ARG A 92 -18.35 9.04 -21.60
C ARG A 92 -17.68 10.24 -20.90
N SER A 93 -17.46 10.18 -19.58
CA SER A 93 -16.78 11.25 -18.84
C SER A 93 -15.27 11.21 -19.03
N ILE A 94 -14.69 12.33 -19.49
CA ILE A 94 -13.23 12.48 -19.55
C ILE A 94 -12.59 12.37 -18.16
N THR A 95 -13.29 12.83 -17.12
CA THR A 95 -12.85 12.73 -15.73
C THR A 95 -12.62 11.28 -15.31
N ARG A 96 -13.47 10.33 -15.77
CA ARG A 96 -13.26 8.90 -15.51
C ARG A 96 -11.90 8.43 -16.03
N ALA A 97 -11.61 8.69 -17.29
CA ALA A 97 -10.36 8.27 -17.92
C ALA A 97 -9.12 8.95 -17.30
N MET A 98 -9.23 10.23 -16.95
CA MET A 98 -8.14 10.95 -16.27
C MET A 98 -7.87 10.36 -14.88
N ASN A 99 -8.89 9.98 -14.14
CA ASN A 99 -8.79 9.44 -12.79
C ASN A 99 -8.34 7.98 -12.72
N GLU A 100 -8.15 7.30 -13.85
CA GLU A 100 -7.51 5.96 -13.88
C GLU A 100 -6.03 6.02 -13.48
N SER A 101 -5.41 7.16 -13.60
CA SER A 101 -4.02 7.39 -13.20
C SER A 101 -3.93 8.55 -12.22
N ARG A 102 -3.20 8.36 -11.12
CA ARG A 102 -2.92 9.44 -10.16
C ARG A 102 -2.32 10.70 -10.81
N TYR A 103 -1.61 10.56 -11.91
CA TYR A 103 -0.91 11.65 -12.58
C TYR A 103 -1.60 12.11 -13.86
N GLY A 104 -2.79 11.63 -14.17
CA GLY A 104 -3.56 12.01 -15.35
C GLY A 104 -2.97 11.57 -16.67
N ASN A 105 -2.04 10.60 -16.67
CA ASN A 105 -1.37 10.10 -17.86
C ASN A 105 -2.00 8.82 -18.43
N SER A 106 -3.32 8.69 -18.32
CA SER A 106 -4.07 7.59 -18.92
C SER A 106 -3.98 7.67 -20.45
N SER A 107 -3.60 6.55 -21.09
CA SER A 107 -3.62 6.46 -22.56
C SER A 107 -5.04 6.53 -23.15
N GLU A 108 -6.04 6.19 -22.34
CA GLU A 108 -7.46 6.27 -22.71
C GLU A 108 -7.90 7.72 -22.82
N ALA A 109 -7.47 8.60 -21.91
CA ALA A 109 -7.78 10.02 -21.95
C ALA A 109 -7.21 10.76 -23.18
N ALA A 110 -6.27 10.16 -23.89
CA ALA A 110 -5.71 10.76 -25.13
C ALA A 110 -6.65 10.69 -26.34
N ASP A 111 -7.69 9.88 -26.30
CA ASP A 111 -8.67 9.77 -27.39
C ASP A 111 -9.95 10.57 -27.04
N GLU A 112 -9.90 11.87 -27.27
CA GLU A 112 -10.99 12.80 -26.94
C GLU A 112 -12.32 12.44 -27.62
N SER A 113 -12.31 11.71 -28.74
CA SER A 113 -13.54 11.33 -29.47
C SER A 113 -14.44 10.37 -28.68
N LYS A 114 -13.92 9.72 -27.65
CA LYS A 114 -14.67 8.81 -26.78
C LYS A 114 -15.51 9.52 -25.72
N PHE A 115 -15.22 10.79 -25.45
CA PHE A 115 -15.82 11.52 -24.35
C PHE A 115 -16.84 12.55 -24.81
N SER A 116 -17.73 12.91 -23.92
CA SER A 116 -18.78 13.89 -24.17
C SER A 116 -19.16 14.63 -22.89
N THR A 117 -19.39 15.92 -22.98
CA THR A 117 -19.90 16.73 -21.87
C THR A 117 -21.40 16.63 -21.70
N THR A 118 -22.12 16.10 -22.70
CA THR A 118 -23.59 16.06 -22.74
C THR A 118 -24.17 14.65 -22.84
N GLU A 119 -23.48 13.75 -23.56
CA GLU A 119 -23.92 12.36 -23.70
C GLU A 119 -23.42 11.51 -22.54
N THR A 120 -24.23 10.59 -22.08
CA THR A 120 -23.88 9.71 -20.96
C THR A 120 -24.04 8.25 -21.35
N GLU A 121 -23.09 7.43 -20.87
CA GLU A 121 -23.14 5.98 -20.92
C GLU A 121 -22.86 5.45 -19.50
N TRP A 122 -23.91 5.07 -18.78
CA TRP A 122 -23.83 4.74 -17.38
C TRP A 122 -23.49 3.27 -17.16
N GLN A 123 -22.35 3.01 -16.50
CA GLN A 123 -21.93 1.70 -16.02
C GLN A 123 -22.25 1.58 -14.53
N LYS A 124 -22.94 0.50 -14.13
CA LYS A 124 -23.17 0.19 -12.71
C LYS A 124 -21.90 -0.36 -12.09
N VAL A 125 -21.43 0.27 -11.00
CA VAL A 125 -20.19 -0.09 -10.31
C VAL A 125 -20.37 -0.51 -8.85
N GLY A 126 -21.55 -0.25 -8.25
CA GLY A 126 -21.82 -0.60 -6.87
C GLY A 126 -23.29 -0.59 -6.51
N THR A 127 -23.63 -1.03 -5.28
CA THR A 127 -25.00 -1.09 -4.75
C THR A 127 -25.11 -0.73 -3.28
N ASP A 128 -24.00 -0.24 -2.68
CA ASP A 128 -23.91 0.05 -1.24
C ASP A 128 -23.96 1.54 -0.90
N GLY A 129 -24.32 2.37 -1.87
CA GLY A 129 -24.38 3.83 -1.71
C GLY A 129 -23.02 4.48 -1.53
N THR A 130 -21.90 3.79 -1.86
CA THR A 130 -20.54 4.29 -1.68
C THR A 130 -19.88 4.51 -3.03
N ALA A 131 -19.47 5.74 -3.31
CA ALA A 131 -18.58 6.08 -4.41
C ALA A 131 -17.22 6.53 -3.85
N MET A 132 -16.13 6.02 -4.44
CA MET A 132 -14.78 6.40 -4.08
C MET A 132 -13.92 6.51 -5.34
N TRP A 133 -13.25 7.65 -5.53
CA TRP A 133 -12.48 7.91 -6.75
C TRP A 133 -11.26 8.79 -6.47
N HIS A 134 -10.23 8.68 -7.30
CA HIS A 134 -9.19 9.70 -7.37
C HIS A 134 -9.81 10.99 -7.90
N ASP A 135 -9.57 12.11 -7.24
CA ASP A 135 -9.96 13.41 -7.74
C ASP A 135 -8.74 14.30 -7.85
N HIS A 136 -8.35 14.64 -9.07
CA HIS A 136 -7.15 15.43 -9.33
C HIS A 136 -7.20 16.83 -8.72
N ARG A 137 -8.39 17.33 -8.35
CA ARG A 137 -8.56 18.58 -7.61
C ARG A 137 -8.08 18.45 -6.17
N SER A 138 -8.27 17.27 -5.56
CA SER A 138 -8.06 17.03 -4.13
C SER A 138 -6.78 16.26 -3.80
N HIS A 139 -5.91 15.95 -4.78
CA HIS A 139 -4.63 15.29 -4.52
C HIS A 139 -3.46 15.88 -5.32
N TRP A 140 -2.24 15.63 -4.87
CA TRP A 140 -1.04 16.10 -5.55
C TRP A 140 -0.72 15.25 -6.78
N MET A 141 -0.68 15.90 -7.97
CA MET A 141 -0.56 15.23 -9.26
C MET A 141 0.89 15.12 -9.79
N SER A 142 1.90 15.47 -9.01
CA SER A 142 3.29 15.46 -9.49
C SER A 142 4.15 14.49 -8.68
N PRO A 143 5.08 13.74 -9.30
CA PRO A 143 6.09 12.97 -8.58
C PRO A 143 7.14 13.86 -7.89
N LYS A 144 7.20 15.16 -8.25
CA LYS A 144 8.09 16.12 -7.59
C LYS A 144 7.43 16.65 -6.31
N PRO A 145 8.22 16.92 -5.26
CA PRO A 145 7.68 17.55 -4.06
C PRO A 145 6.93 18.85 -4.40
N PRO A 146 5.79 19.13 -3.74
CA PRO A 146 5.07 20.37 -3.93
C PRO A 146 5.83 21.56 -3.34
N ALA A 147 5.57 22.74 -3.87
CA ALA A 147 5.96 23.97 -3.23
C ALA A 147 5.03 24.24 -2.02
N ILE A 148 5.60 24.64 -0.89
CA ILE A 148 4.84 25.04 0.31
C ILE A 148 4.38 26.47 0.13
N ILE A 149 3.07 26.73 0.39
CA ILE A 149 2.50 28.08 0.28
C ILE A 149 2.66 28.85 1.59
N ASP A 150 2.49 28.20 2.73
CA ASP A 150 2.56 28.83 4.04
C ASP A 150 3.39 28.03 5.06
N ALA A 151 3.59 28.63 6.27
CA ALA A 151 4.36 28.00 7.34
C ALA A 151 3.74 26.71 7.91
N ARG A 152 2.47 26.43 7.61
CA ARG A 152 1.79 25.19 8.02
C ARG A 152 1.98 24.06 7.00
N GLY A 153 2.68 24.35 5.90
CA GLY A 153 2.91 23.40 4.81
C GLY A 153 1.77 23.35 3.78
N LYS A 154 0.89 24.33 3.74
CA LYS A 154 -0.21 24.38 2.77
C LYS A 154 0.33 24.45 1.33
N ILE A 155 -0.26 23.65 0.45
CA ILE A 155 0.09 23.56 -0.96
C ILE A 155 -0.94 24.32 -1.80
N GLN A 156 -2.22 23.97 -1.64
CA GLN A 156 -3.33 24.53 -2.42
C GLN A 156 -4.67 24.40 -1.71
N ASP A 157 -5.63 25.21 -2.14
CA ASP A 157 -7.07 25.02 -1.89
C ASP A 157 -7.67 24.20 -3.02
N TRP A 158 -8.74 23.48 -2.72
CA TRP A 158 -9.48 22.74 -3.73
C TRP A 158 -11.00 22.80 -3.50
N VAL A 159 -11.76 22.64 -4.58
CA VAL A 159 -13.22 22.57 -4.56
C VAL A 159 -13.67 21.44 -5.48
N VAL A 160 -14.55 20.59 -4.97
CA VAL A 160 -15.22 19.55 -5.75
C VAL A 160 -16.73 19.80 -5.67
N PRO A 161 -17.39 20.17 -6.79
CA PRO A 161 -18.82 20.37 -6.82
C PRO A 161 -19.53 19.02 -6.88
N ILE A 162 -20.58 18.89 -6.06
CA ILE A 162 -21.52 17.79 -6.08
C ILE A 162 -22.96 18.32 -6.08
N THR A 163 -23.91 17.47 -6.41
CA THR A 163 -25.33 17.80 -6.28
C THR A 163 -26.00 16.78 -5.35
N VAL A 164 -26.66 17.25 -4.30
CA VAL A 164 -27.32 16.40 -3.29
C VAL A 164 -28.84 16.66 -3.34
N ASN A 165 -29.63 15.68 -3.74
CA ASN A 165 -31.07 15.82 -3.99
C ASN A 165 -31.43 17.05 -4.87
N GLY A 166 -30.62 17.32 -5.90
CA GLY A 166 -30.82 18.48 -6.78
C GLY A 166 -30.30 19.80 -6.25
N VAL A 167 -29.71 19.85 -5.05
CA VAL A 167 -29.08 21.05 -4.46
C VAL A 167 -27.59 21.04 -4.75
N ALA A 168 -27.11 22.05 -5.46
CA ALA A 168 -25.68 22.25 -5.71
C ALA A 168 -24.94 22.48 -4.39
N THR A 169 -23.86 21.72 -4.18
CA THR A 169 -23.07 21.70 -2.93
C THR A 169 -21.59 21.66 -3.25
N ASP A 170 -20.83 22.55 -2.66
CA ASP A 170 -19.37 22.60 -2.80
C ASP A 170 -18.70 21.86 -1.64
N LEU A 171 -17.89 20.89 -1.97
CA LEU A 171 -16.90 20.31 -1.05
C LEU A 171 -15.61 21.13 -1.18
N ARG A 172 -15.23 21.82 -0.12
CA ARG A 172 -14.02 22.63 -0.09
C ARG A 172 -12.99 22.04 0.84
N GLY A 173 -11.74 22.10 0.44
CA GLY A 173 -10.66 21.59 1.27
C GLY A 173 -9.32 22.26 0.98
N GLU A 174 -8.35 21.85 1.75
CA GLU A 174 -6.97 22.32 1.67
C GLU A 174 -6.04 21.11 1.56
N MET A 175 -4.95 21.28 0.84
CA MET A 175 -3.90 20.27 0.71
C MET A 175 -2.63 20.74 1.38
N TYR A 176 -1.98 19.86 2.11
CA TYR A 176 -0.78 20.13 2.89
C TYR A 176 0.35 19.18 2.55
N LEU A 177 1.58 19.69 2.58
CA LEU A 177 2.79 18.87 2.70
C LEU A 177 3.04 18.61 4.18
N ARG A 178 3.06 17.34 4.55
CA ARG A 178 3.32 16.90 5.92
C ARG A 178 4.79 16.55 6.12
N GLU A 179 5.26 16.76 7.34
CA GLU A 179 6.63 16.44 7.71
C GLU A 179 6.87 14.93 7.65
N ARG A 180 7.95 14.55 7.01
CA ARG A 180 8.38 13.16 6.94
C ARG A 180 8.93 12.68 8.28
N ALA A 181 8.75 11.42 8.60
CA ALA A 181 9.38 10.82 9.76
C ALA A 181 10.92 10.83 9.60
N GLY A 182 11.61 11.00 10.71
CA GLY A 182 13.07 11.09 10.74
C GLY A 182 13.76 9.81 10.25
N ALA A 183 14.91 9.97 9.60
CA ALA A 183 15.72 8.84 9.13
C ALA A 183 16.32 7.98 10.29
N TRP A 184 16.24 8.48 11.53
CA TRP A 184 16.73 7.75 12.71
C TRP A 184 16.03 6.39 12.93
N TRP A 185 14.84 6.18 12.34
CA TRP A 185 14.16 4.88 12.40
C TRP A 185 15.01 3.72 11.84
N TRP A 186 15.97 4.00 10.96
CA TRP A 186 16.91 3.01 10.43
C TRP A 186 17.86 2.45 11.49
N VAL A 187 18.00 3.12 12.65
CA VAL A 187 18.83 2.60 13.77
C VAL A 187 18.32 1.24 14.26
N PHE A 188 17.01 0.98 14.19
CA PHE A 188 16.45 -0.32 14.58
C PHE A 188 16.94 -1.46 13.69
N GLY A 189 17.17 -1.19 12.41
CA GLY A 189 17.81 -2.14 11.50
C GLY A 189 19.25 -2.43 11.91
N LEU A 190 20.03 -1.40 12.24
CA LEU A 190 21.41 -1.58 12.74
C LEU A 190 21.43 -2.38 14.05
N LEU A 191 20.57 -2.05 15.00
CA LEU A 191 20.47 -2.79 16.27
C LEU A 191 20.07 -4.25 16.03
N ALA A 192 19.17 -4.51 15.09
CA ALA A 192 18.75 -5.86 14.71
C ALA A 192 19.93 -6.64 14.08
N VAL A 193 20.72 -6.03 13.20
CA VAL A 193 21.93 -6.68 12.64
C VAL A 193 22.87 -7.10 13.77
N ILE A 194 23.17 -6.19 14.69
CA ILE A 194 24.07 -6.48 15.82
C ILE A 194 23.50 -7.61 16.69
N ALA A 195 22.22 -7.53 17.06
CA ALA A 195 21.57 -8.54 17.89
C ALA A 195 21.60 -9.92 17.22
N ILE A 196 21.20 -10.00 15.94
CA ILE A 196 21.16 -11.27 15.21
C ILE A 196 22.57 -11.80 14.94
N ALA A 197 23.54 -10.93 14.65
CA ALA A 197 24.93 -11.33 14.47
C ALA A 197 25.52 -11.93 15.76
N LEU A 198 25.27 -11.31 16.93
CA LEU A 198 25.69 -11.86 18.23
C LEU A 198 25.02 -13.21 18.52
N VAL A 199 23.79 -13.36 18.09
CA VAL A 199 23.00 -14.58 18.29
C VAL A 199 23.38 -15.66 17.27
N SER A 200 23.84 -15.32 16.06
CA SER A 200 24.30 -16.28 15.04
C SER A 200 25.61 -16.98 15.41
N LEU A 201 26.30 -16.50 16.45
CA LEU A 201 27.39 -17.22 17.11
C LEU A 201 26.91 -18.41 17.95
N ARG A 202 25.58 -18.56 18.12
CA ARG A 202 24.88 -19.59 18.89
C ARG A 202 24.22 -20.65 17.97
N PRO A 203 23.54 -21.68 18.55
CA PRO A 203 22.96 -22.76 17.74
C PRO A 203 22.05 -22.28 16.60
N GLN A 204 22.08 -23.00 15.53
CA GLN A 204 21.43 -22.72 14.23
C GLN A 204 19.90 -22.44 14.30
N SER A 205 19.24 -22.99 15.30
CA SER A 205 17.79 -22.83 15.55
C SER A 205 17.37 -21.39 15.83
N ILE A 206 18.31 -20.51 16.24
CA ILE A 206 17.99 -19.14 16.64
C ILE A 206 17.82 -18.23 15.41
N VAL A 207 18.59 -18.44 14.33
CA VAL A 207 18.38 -17.68 13.07
C VAL A 207 17.03 -18.06 12.45
N ASP A 208 16.68 -19.37 12.43
CA ASP A 208 15.37 -19.80 11.95
C ASP A 208 14.23 -19.17 12.75
N LEU A 209 14.36 -19.17 14.09
CA LEU A 209 13.37 -18.59 14.97
C LEU A 209 13.24 -17.07 14.75
N ALA A 210 14.37 -16.37 14.58
CA ALA A 210 14.35 -14.93 14.30
C ALA A 210 13.63 -14.63 12.97
N LEU A 211 13.95 -15.38 11.90
CA LEU A 211 13.27 -15.24 10.62
C LEU A 211 11.79 -15.56 10.70
N PHE A 212 11.41 -16.59 11.45
CA PHE A 212 10.01 -16.94 11.67
C PHE A 212 9.26 -15.82 12.42
N ILE A 213 9.85 -15.30 13.49
CA ILE A 213 9.22 -14.21 14.28
C ILE A 213 9.07 -12.96 13.42
N VAL A 214 10.15 -12.52 12.74
CA VAL A 214 10.11 -11.32 11.90
C VAL A 214 9.14 -11.50 10.72
N GLY A 215 9.13 -12.68 10.08
CA GLY A 215 8.18 -13.01 9.03
C GLY A 215 6.72 -13.00 9.51
N SER A 216 6.46 -13.56 10.70
CA SER A 216 5.12 -13.57 11.31
C SER A 216 4.65 -12.17 11.70
N LEU A 217 5.55 -11.33 12.23
CA LEU A 217 5.24 -9.92 12.52
C LEU A 217 4.93 -9.14 11.23
N ALA A 218 5.71 -9.37 10.17
CA ALA A 218 5.45 -8.74 8.87
C ALA A 218 4.11 -9.18 8.27
N LEU A 219 3.81 -10.48 8.32
CA LEU A 219 2.52 -11.03 7.92
C LEU A 219 1.36 -10.38 8.69
N SER A 220 1.45 -10.32 10.02
CA SER A 220 0.40 -9.75 10.88
C SER A 220 0.22 -8.26 10.65
N THR A 221 1.31 -7.51 10.54
CA THR A 221 1.28 -6.06 10.26
C THR A 221 0.71 -5.79 8.87
N GLY A 222 1.10 -6.58 7.87
CA GLY A 222 0.54 -6.50 6.52
C GLY A 222 -0.95 -6.84 6.47
N ALA A 223 -1.40 -7.84 7.23
CA ALA A 223 -2.83 -8.14 7.38
C ALA A 223 -3.59 -6.96 8.00
N TRP A 224 -3.03 -6.32 9.02
CA TRP A 224 -3.60 -5.12 9.63
C TRP A 224 -3.77 -3.99 8.62
N GLN A 225 -2.74 -3.69 7.81
CA GLN A 225 -2.81 -2.68 6.75
C GLN A 225 -3.94 -2.97 5.74
N MET A 226 -4.15 -4.25 5.40
CA MET A 226 -5.21 -4.65 4.47
C MET A 226 -6.60 -4.48 5.05
N ILE A 227 -6.77 -4.63 6.37
CA ILE A 227 -8.05 -4.45 7.06
C ILE A 227 -8.36 -2.96 7.27
N GLY A 228 -7.34 -2.13 7.51
CA GLY A 228 -7.46 -0.69 7.79
C GLY A 228 -7.97 0.14 6.61
N LEU A 229 -8.02 -0.42 5.39
CA LEU A 229 -8.46 0.30 4.19
C LEU A 229 -9.60 -0.41 3.46
N PRO A 230 -10.51 0.37 2.82
CA PRO A 230 -11.46 -0.17 1.87
C PRO A 230 -10.78 -0.98 0.77
N SER A 231 -11.40 -2.05 0.27
CA SER A 231 -10.79 -2.98 -0.68
C SER A 231 -10.21 -2.29 -1.92
N ALA A 232 -10.90 -1.28 -2.45
CA ALA A 232 -10.45 -0.54 -3.63
C ALA A 232 -9.27 0.42 -3.36
N ALA A 233 -8.97 0.75 -2.07
CA ALA A 233 -7.85 1.60 -1.69
C ALA A 233 -6.62 0.82 -1.18
N ARG A 234 -6.70 -0.51 -1.11
CA ARG A 234 -5.62 -1.32 -0.52
C ARG A 234 -4.36 -1.26 -1.35
N PRO A 235 -3.20 -1.01 -0.70
CA PRO A 235 -1.91 -1.08 -1.38
C PRO A 235 -1.54 -2.53 -1.71
N ALA A 236 -0.48 -2.68 -2.52
CA ALA A 236 0.15 -3.98 -2.71
C ALA A 236 0.50 -4.63 -1.36
N PRO A 237 0.15 -5.91 -1.12
CA PRO A 237 0.29 -6.57 0.18
C PRO A 237 1.75 -6.97 0.47
N LEU A 238 2.69 -6.02 0.42
CA LEU A 238 4.13 -6.28 0.51
C LEU A 238 4.50 -6.98 1.82
N LEU A 239 4.14 -6.40 2.96
CA LEU A 239 4.50 -6.97 4.26
C LEU A 239 3.79 -8.31 4.47
N PHE A 240 2.51 -8.41 4.08
CA PHE A 240 1.73 -9.64 4.17
C PHE A 240 2.36 -10.77 3.35
N GLY A 241 2.59 -10.55 2.05
CA GLY A 241 3.06 -11.58 1.14
C GLY A 241 4.48 -12.04 1.45
N PHE A 242 5.42 -11.10 1.55
CA PHE A 242 6.82 -11.44 1.84
C PHE A 242 7.02 -11.96 3.26
N GLY A 243 6.23 -11.46 4.24
CA GLY A 243 6.21 -11.99 5.60
C GLY A 243 5.72 -13.44 5.66
N ALA A 244 4.65 -13.77 4.94
CA ALA A 244 4.12 -15.13 4.85
C ALA A 244 5.14 -16.10 4.26
N VAL A 245 5.77 -15.75 3.14
CA VAL A 245 6.81 -16.58 2.50
C VAL A 245 7.97 -16.82 3.45
N ALA A 246 8.44 -15.77 4.14
CA ALA A 246 9.55 -15.88 5.08
C ALA A 246 9.20 -16.78 6.28
N ALA A 247 8.02 -16.59 6.88
CA ALA A 247 7.57 -17.39 8.03
C ALA A 247 7.43 -18.88 7.65
N ILE A 248 6.80 -19.17 6.52
CA ILE A 248 6.62 -20.55 6.02
C ILE A 248 7.99 -21.19 5.72
N ALA A 249 8.89 -20.49 5.04
CA ALA A 249 10.21 -21.01 4.71
C ALA A 249 11.05 -21.28 5.97
N ALA A 250 11.03 -20.38 6.96
CA ALA A 250 11.69 -20.59 8.24
C ALA A 250 11.12 -21.80 8.99
N MET A 251 9.80 -21.96 9.01
CA MET A 251 9.14 -23.11 9.63
C MET A 251 9.52 -24.43 8.93
N VAL A 252 9.56 -24.45 7.59
CA VAL A 252 10.02 -25.63 6.83
C VAL A 252 11.46 -25.96 7.16
N SER A 253 12.34 -24.96 7.29
CA SER A 253 13.74 -25.21 7.72
C SER A 253 13.81 -25.88 9.08
N VAL A 254 13.06 -25.41 10.07
CA VAL A 254 12.99 -26.01 11.41
C VAL A 254 12.48 -27.47 11.32
N PHE A 255 11.43 -27.71 10.54
CA PHE A 255 10.87 -29.06 10.35
C PHE A 255 11.87 -30.02 9.71
N LEU A 256 12.57 -29.62 8.65
CA LEU A 256 13.58 -30.45 7.98
C LEU A 256 14.71 -30.82 8.93
N ARG A 257 15.15 -29.90 9.78
CA ARG A 257 16.19 -30.19 10.81
C ARG A 257 15.70 -31.16 11.88
N SER A 258 14.44 -31.01 12.32
CA SER A 258 13.88 -31.92 13.34
C SER A 258 13.80 -33.37 12.86
N ARG A 259 13.72 -33.59 11.56
CA ARG A 259 13.73 -34.92 10.93
C ARG A 259 15.14 -35.49 10.73
N ARG A 260 16.21 -34.81 11.24
CA ARG A 260 17.62 -35.21 11.05
C ARG A 260 17.97 -35.47 9.59
N SER A 261 17.36 -34.72 8.68
CA SER A 261 17.68 -34.80 7.26
C SER A 261 19.02 -34.11 7.03
N ASP A 262 20.05 -34.84 6.61
CA ASP A 262 21.36 -34.33 6.24
C ASP A 262 21.35 -33.50 4.94
N SER A 263 20.18 -33.06 4.52
CA SER A 263 19.98 -32.36 3.26
C SER A 263 20.39 -30.89 3.36
N VAL A 264 21.00 -30.38 2.30
CA VAL A 264 21.23 -28.95 2.05
C VAL A 264 19.93 -28.13 1.92
N ALA A 265 18.78 -28.79 2.05
CA ALA A 265 17.47 -28.15 1.89
C ALA A 265 17.18 -27.16 3.03
N ALA A 266 17.45 -27.51 4.29
CA ALA A 266 17.15 -26.60 5.41
C ALA A 266 17.91 -25.26 5.30
N PRO A 267 19.24 -25.20 5.04
CA PRO A 267 19.94 -23.93 4.79
C PRO A 267 19.39 -23.17 3.58
N ALA A 268 18.94 -23.85 2.53
CA ALA A 268 18.35 -23.20 1.36
C ALA A 268 17.02 -22.49 1.71
N PHE A 269 16.20 -23.10 2.59
CA PHE A 269 14.99 -22.44 3.10
C PHE A 269 15.30 -21.24 3.99
N VAL A 270 16.37 -21.27 4.79
CA VAL A 270 16.85 -20.10 5.55
C VAL A 270 17.24 -18.96 4.61
N ALA A 271 18.03 -19.24 3.57
CA ALA A 271 18.40 -18.25 2.57
C ALA A 271 17.18 -17.68 1.85
N GLY A 272 16.20 -18.52 1.50
CA GLY A 272 14.95 -18.12 0.86
C GLY A 272 14.07 -17.24 1.76
N ALA A 273 13.94 -17.60 3.04
CA ALA A 273 13.25 -16.76 4.03
C ALA A 273 13.91 -15.39 4.16
N GLY A 274 15.25 -15.37 4.27
CA GLY A 274 16.02 -14.14 4.31
C GLY A 274 15.83 -13.28 3.07
N LEU A 275 15.91 -13.87 1.87
CA LEU A 275 15.73 -13.16 0.61
C LEU A 275 14.32 -12.54 0.50
N SER A 276 13.29 -13.27 0.93
CA SER A 276 11.93 -12.76 0.98
C SER A 276 11.82 -11.50 1.85
N LEU A 277 12.41 -11.52 3.06
CA LEU A 277 12.41 -10.35 3.94
C LEU A 277 13.19 -9.17 3.36
N VAL A 278 14.34 -9.40 2.70
CA VAL A 278 15.12 -8.34 2.04
C VAL A 278 14.30 -7.67 0.94
N ILE A 279 13.67 -8.46 0.06
CA ILE A 279 12.87 -7.91 -1.04
C ILE A 279 11.67 -7.14 -0.49
N GLY A 280 10.91 -7.73 0.45
CA GLY A 280 9.77 -7.08 1.07
C GLY A 280 10.15 -5.76 1.76
N ALA A 281 11.22 -5.74 2.53
CA ALA A 281 11.74 -4.53 3.18
C ALA A 281 12.21 -3.48 2.17
N TRP A 282 12.89 -3.89 1.11
CA TRP A 282 13.35 -2.97 0.07
C TRP A 282 12.19 -2.28 -0.66
N LEU A 283 11.16 -3.03 -1.01
CA LEU A 283 9.96 -2.49 -1.63
C LEU A 283 9.18 -1.57 -0.67
N ALA A 284 9.10 -1.94 0.61
CA ALA A 284 8.43 -1.16 1.66
C ALA A 284 9.31 -0.05 2.27
N ARG A 285 10.54 0.19 1.81
CA ARG A 285 11.49 1.14 2.44
C ARG A 285 10.97 2.57 2.57
N ILE A 286 10.08 2.99 1.67
CA ILE A 286 9.48 4.31 1.71
C ILE A 286 8.60 4.51 2.95
N TYR A 287 8.02 3.45 3.51
CA TYR A 287 7.19 3.49 4.71
C TYR A 287 7.97 3.98 5.95
N VAL A 288 9.30 3.81 5.97
CA VAL A 288 10.12 4.20 7.13
C VAL A 288 10.05 5.70 7.38
N GLN A 289 9.99 6.51 6.31
CA GLN A 289 10.07 7.96 6.41
C GLN A 289 8.83 8.71 5.88
N ALA A 290 7.93 8.07 5.14
CA ALA A 290 6.73 8.74 4.66
C ALA A 290 5.89 9.30 5.80
N ALA A 291 5.24 10.44 5.60
CA ALA A 291 4.33 11.01 6.58
C ALA A 291 3.13 10.09 6.83
N TYR A 292 2.62 9.48 5.78
CA TYR A 292 1.52 8.52 5.81
C TYR A 292 1.95 7.12 5.36
N ILE A 293 1.53 6.10 6.10
CA ILE A 293 1.68 4.69 5.76
C ILE A 293 0.28 4.08 5.59
N PRO A 294 -0.08 3.59 4.39
CA PRO A 294 -1.43 3.11 4.10
C PRO A 294 -1.89 2.02 5.08
N GLY A 295 -3.09 2.22 5.65
CA GLY A 295 -3.72 1.26 6.56
C GLY A 295 -2.99 1.00 7.87
N ALA A 296 -2.02 1.85 8.22
CA ALA A 296 -1.24 1.72 9.46
C ALA A 296 -1.58 2.82 10.48
N ASP A 297 -2.73 3.46 10.34
CA ASP A 297 -3.18 4.49 11.28
C ASP A 297 -3.05 3.98 12.73
N ASP A 298 -2.53 4.80 13.63
CA ASP A 298 -2.21 4.50 15.04
C ASP A 298 -1.07 3.49 15.28
N VAL A 299 -0.60 2.75 14.26
CA VAL A 299 0.45 1.72 14.39
C VAL A 299 1.64 1.92 13.42
N GLU A 300 1.79 3.10 12.84
CA GLU A 300 2.87 3.42 11.87
C GLU A 300 4.25 3.14 12.45
N TRP A 301 4.46 3.38 13.75
CA TRP A 301 5.72 3.12 14.43
C TRP A 301 6.14 1.65 14.35
N ILE A 302 5.17 0.71 14.33
CA ILE A 302 5.45 -0.73 14.15
C ILE A 302 6.05 -0.95 12.76
N VAL A 303 5.44 -0.40 11.71
CA VAL A 303 5.94 -0.52 10.34
C VAL A 303 7.32 0.10 10.19
N ARG A 304 7.54 1.30 10.81
CA ARG A 304 8.80 2.03 10.77
C ARG A 304 9.96 1.27 11.44
N ILE A 305 9.68 0.49 12.49
CA ILE A 305 10.66 -0.41 13.13
C ILE A 305 10.81 -1.69 12.31
N LEU A 306 9.70 -2.28 11.91
CA LEU A 306 9.67 -3.62 11.30
C LEU A 306 10.41 -3.67 9.97
N VAL A 307 10.25 -2.66 9.10
CA VAL A 307 10.89 -2.64 7.77
C VAL A 307 12.42 -2.69 7.88
N PRO A 308 13.11 -1.86 8.68
CA PRO A 308 14.55 -1.99 8.92
C PRO A 308 14.95 -3.33 9.55
N VAL A 309 14.14 -3.85 10.48
CA VAL A 309 14.40 -5.15 11.12
C VAL A 309 14.26 -6.30 10.11
N MET A 310 13.27 -6.26 9.23
CA MET A 310 13.14 -7.24 8.13
C MET A 310 14.35 -7.23 7.22
N LEU A 311 14.85 -6.04 6.84
CA LEU A 311 16.05 -5.92 6.01
C LEU A 311 17.27 -6.56 6.72
N ALA A 312 17.46 -6.26 7.99
CA ALA A 312 18.56 -6.78 8.80
C ALA A 312 18.49 -8.31 8.97
N ALA A 313 17.33 -8.81 9.43
CA ALA A 313 17.12 -10.25 9.61
C ALA A 313 17.26 -11.01 8.29
N GLY A 314 16.74 -10.41 7.20
CA GLY A 314 16.85 -10.98 5.88
C GLY A 314 18.29 -11.12 5.39
N ILE A 315 19.11 -10.08 5.52
CA ILE A 315 20.54 -10.12 5.16
C ILE A 315 21.27 -11.22 5.93
N VAL A 316 21.06 -11.28 7.25
CA VAL A 316 21.70 -12.32 8.09
C VAL A 316 21.22 -13.72 7.67
N GLY A 317 19.92 -13.89 7.40
CA GLY A 317 19.36 -15.17 6.94
C GLY A 317 19.94 -15.63 5.59
N VAL A 318 20.11 -14.71 4.63
CA VAL A 318 20.76 -15.02 3.34
C VAL A 318 22.22 -15.45 3.56
N ILE A 319 23.01 -14.67 4.32
CA ILE A 319 24.42 -14.97 4.57
C ILE A 319 24.55 -16.33 5.28
N ASP A 320 23.78 -16.57 6.33
CA ASP A 320 23.82 -17.81 7.10
C ASP A 320 23.42 -19.03 6.24
N GLY A 321 22.31 -18.93 5.50
CA GLY A 321 21.86 -20.03 4.63
C GLY A 321 22.82 -20.34 3.51
N VAL A 322 23.40 -19.32 2.84
CA VAL A 322 24.40 -19.51 1.76
C VAL A 322 25.67 -20.12 2.34
N ARG A 323 26.18 -19.58 3.47
CA ARG A 323 27.38 -20.12 4.12
C ARG A 323 27.26 -21.59 4.44
N ARG A 324 26.13 -22.02 5.00
CA ARG A 324 25.91 -23.43 5.38
C ARG A 324 25.67 -24.35 4.18
N THR A 325 25.16 -23.81 3.09
CA THR A 325 25.01 -24.57 1.83
C THR A 325 26.37 -24.77 1.17
N ALA A 326 27.25 -23.75 1.21
CA ALA A 326 28.58 -23.78 0.60
C ALA A 326 29.61 -24.59 1.44
N PHE A 327 29.47 -24.53 2.76
CA PHE A 327 30.40 -25.17 3.71
C PHE A 327 29.61 -26.02 4.73
N PRO A 328 29.08 -27.19 4.33
CA PRO A 328 28.35 -28.07 5.25
C PRO A 328 29.26 -28.47 6.42
N PRO A 329 28.76 -28.56 7.66
CA PRO A 329 29.55 -29.03 8.78
C PRO A 329 30.06 -30.42 8.48
N THR A 330 31.36 -30.64 8.64
CA THR A 330 32.00 -31.96 8.54
C THR A 330 31.38 -32.84 9.64
N THR A 331 30.65 -33.89 9.25
CA THR A 331 30.24 -34.94 10.20
C THR A 331 31.51 -35.58 10.74
N VAL A 332 31.85 -35.25 11.99
CA VAL A 332 32.84 -36.03 12.73
C VAL A 332 32.17 -37.34 13.05
N SER A 333 32.55 -38.40 12.32
CA SER A 333 32.15 -39.78 12.54
C SER A 333 32.73 -40.32 13.84
#